data_dd4037f06e2f2ec5b276423d0182f160
#
_entry.id   dd4037f06e2f2ec5b276423d0182f160
#
_cell.length_a   1.000
_cell.length_b   1.000
_cell.length_c   1.000
_cell.angle_alpha   90.00
_cell.angle_beta   90.00
_cell.angle_gamma   90.00
#
_symmetry.space_group_name_H-M   'P 1'
#
loop_
_entity.id
_entity.type
_entity.pdbx_description
1 polymer ?
#
loop_
_entity_poly.entity_id
_entity_poly.type
_entity_poly.pdbx_seq_one_letter_code
_entity_poly.pdbx_strand_id
1 'polypeptide(L)'
;MTYTLRDLKDTVIAITGATSGIGKATAEQLVELGAKVSLGARNADRLNALVEQLGADNAVAVPMDVRSVEDNQALIDAAVTKWGKLDSIVPNAGIGIYGSILDHSDDELRRMMHTNYDGTVWTVRAGVPAMLKTTGSGDIVIVSSVAGFRGGEDEAVYAGTKFAQVGLAGALDRELREKNIRVTAICPAGVGTEFAVGTGRVENDPRSAGWLVADDVAHAVVSVLQQPRSVRTTVWQLWSMGQQS
;
A
#
# COMPACT_ATOMS: atom_id res chain seq x y z
N MET A 1 -32.71 -4.65 2.79
CA MET A 1 -31.77 -3.51 2.77
C MET A 1 -30.90 -3.66 1.54
N THR A 2 -30.79 -2.62 0.73
CA THR A 2 -29.92 -2.64 -0.44
C THR A 2 -28.49 -2.39 0.01
N TYR A 3 -27.53 -3.23 -0.38
CA TYR A 3 -26.11 -3.00 -0.14
C TYR A 3 -25.67 -1.80 -0.96
N THR A 4 -25.23 -0.74 -0.30
CA THR A 4 -24.81 0.50 -0.97
C THR A 4 -23.31 0.71 -0.74
N LEU A 5 -22.56 0.85 -1.84
CA LEU A 5 -21.16 1.22 -1.78
C LEU A 5 -21.02 2.66 -1.28
N ARG A 6 -19.93 2.94 -0.57
CA ARG A 6 -19.55 4.30 -0.20
C ARG A 6 -19.08 5.06 -1.43
N ASP A 7 -19.51 6.30 -1.55
CA ASP A 7 -18.90 7.25 -2.48
C ASP A 7 -17.51 7.64 -1.96
N LEU A 8 -16.51 7.61 -2.83
CA LEU A 8 -15.13 8.04 -2.53
C LEU A 8 -14.87 9.49 -2.93
N LYS A 9 -15.85 10.17 -3.51
CA LYS A 9 -15.70 11.58 -3.87
C LYS A 9 -15.26 12.41 -2.66
N ASP A 10 -14.24 13.23 -2.87
CA ASP A 10 -13.63 14.11 -1.87
C ASP A 10 -13.04 13.38 -0.65
N THR A 11 -12.92 12.03 -0.66
CA THR A 11 -12.13 11.33 0.36
C THR A 11 -10.65 11.60 0.14
N VAL A 12 -9.89 11.74 1.23
CA VAL A 12 -8.45 12.05 1.21
C VAL A 12 -7.66 10.82 1.63
N ILE A 13 -6.78 10.34 0.74
CA ILE A 13 -6.04 9.10 0.95
C ILE A 13 -4.54 9.35 0.76
N ALA A 14 -3.71 8.91 1.71
CA ALA A 14 -2.26 8.95 1.58
C ALA A 14 -1.72 7.58 1.14
N ILE A 15 -0.87 7.55 0.10
CA ILE A 15 -0.37 6.32 -0.53
C ILE A 15 1.16 6.36 -0.55
N THR A 16 1.82 5.34 -0.02
CA THR A 16 3.27 5.17 -0.13
C THR A 16 3.63 4.27 -1.32
N GLY A 17 4.81 4.52 -1.95
CA GLY A 17 5.23 3.78 -3.14
C GLY A 17 4.34 4.06 -4.36
N ALA A 18 3.91 5.31 -4.53
CA ALA A 18 2.87 5.70 -5.48
C ALA A 18 3.33 5.87 -6.93
N THR A 19 4.64 5.77 -7.24
CA THR A 19 5.15 6.12 -8.59
C THR A 19 5.18 4.97 -9.59
N SER A 20 4.81 3.76 -9.18
CA SER A 20 4.79 2.59 -10.06
C SER A 20 3.85 1.49 -9.56
N GLY A 21 3.57 0.51 -10.40
CA GLY A 21 2.85 -0.70 -10.05
C GLY A 21 1.53 -0.44 -9.31
N ILE A 22 1.29 -1.19 -8.24
CA ILE A 22 0.04 -1.18 -7.47
C ILE A 22 -0.28 0.21 -6.92
N GLY A 23 0.72 0.92 -6.37
CA GLY A 23 0.50 2.25 -5.77
C GLY A 23 0.06 3.29 -6.79
N LYS A 24 0.65 3.28 -8.00
CA LYS A 24 0.25 4.16 -9.11
C LYS A 24 -1.17 3.84 -9.57
N ALA A 25 -1.45 2.58 -9.89
CA ALA A 25 -2.78 2.15 -10.33
C ALA A 25 -3.86 2.46 -9.27
N THR A 26 -3.54 2.30 -7.97
CA THR A 26 -4.45 2.68 -6.87
C THR A 26 -4.74 4.18 -6.87
N ALA A 27 -3.72 5.02 -7.05
CA ALA A 27 -3.90 6.48 -7.11
C ALA A 27 -4.78 6.89 -8.28
N GLU A 28 -4.56 6.30 -9.47
CA GLU A 28 -5.33 6.55 -10.68
C GLU A 28 -6.81 6.19 -10.50
N GLN A 29 -7.11 4.96 -10.06
CA GLN A 29 -8.49 4.52 -9.85
C GLN A 29 -9.21 5.33 -8.76
N LEU A 30 -8.52 5.74 -7.68
CA LEU A 30 -9.11 6.57 -6.64
C LEU A 30 -9.45 7.97 -7.14
N VAL A 31 -8.57 8.59 -7.92
CA VAL A 31 -8.84 9.93 -8.50
C VAL A 31 -9.96 9.87 -9.53
N GLU A 32 -10.07 8.82 -10.33
CA GLU A 32 -11.22 8.60 -11.24
C GLU A 32 -12.56 8.55 -10.48
N LEU A 33 -12.54 8.08 -9.23
CA LEU A 33 -13.70 8.07 -8.34
C LEU A 33 -13.88 9.37 -7.55
N GLY A 34 -13.12 10.42 -7.88
CA GLY A 34 -13.20 11.74 -7.25
C GLY A 34 -12.49 11.88 -5.92
N ALA A 35 -11.68 10.91 -5.52
CA ALA A 35 -10.87 11.00 -4.31
C ALA A 35 -9.67 11.96 -4.50
N LYS A 36 -9.08 12.38 -3.39
CA LYS A 36 -7.86 13.21 -3.31
C LYS A 36 -6.72 12.38 -2.75
N VAL A 37 -5.53 12.48 -3.35
CA VAL A 37 -4.42 11.60 -2.98
C VAL A 37 -3.13 12.36 -2.62
N SER A 38 -2.56 12.02 -1.46
CA SER A 38 -1.20 12.42 -1.08
C SER A 38 -0.26 11.27 -1.45
N LEU A 39 0.68 11.53 -2.36
CA LEU A 39 1.49 10.51 -3.02
C LEU A 39 2.93 10.57 -2.54
N GLY A 40 3.37 9.51 -1.87
CA GLY A 40 4.73 9.38 -1.34
C GLY A 40 5.58 8.39 -2.14
N ALA A 41 6.77 8.82 -2.57
CA ALA A 41 7.79 7.96 -3.17
C ALA A 41 9.15 8.67 -3.21
N ARG A 42 10.23 7.92 -3.51
CA ARG A 42 11.59 8.48 -3.56
C ARG A 42 11.89 9.30 -4.82
N ASN A 43 11.27 8.96 -5.94
CA ASN A 43 11.54 9.63 -7.22
C ASN A 43 10.61 10.84 -7.39
N ALA A 44 11.14 12.03 -7.17
CA ALA A 44 10.40 13.29 -7.26
C ALA A 44 9.87 13.56 -8.68
N ASP A 45 10.65 13.24 -9.73
CA ASP A 45 10.24 13.50 -11.11
C ASP A 45 9.04 12.63 -11.49
N ARG A 46 9.07 11.32 -11.14
CA ARG A 46 7.91 10.42 -11.36
C ARG A 46 6.69 10.86 -10.54
N LEU A 47 6.88 11.37 -9.31
CA LEU A 47 5.78 11.90 -8.50
C LEU A 47 5.16 13.12 -9.15
N ASN A 48 5.98 14.08 -9.59
CA ASN A 48 5.50 15.31 -10.22
C ASN A 48 4.74 15.01 -11.52
N ALA A 49 5.28 14.10 -12.36
CA ALA A 49 4.60 13.66 -13.57
C ALA A 49 3.24 12.99 -13.27
N LEU A 50 3.17 12.19 -12.20
CA LEU A 50 1.89 11.57 -11.79
C LEU A 50 0.90 12.61 -11.27
N VAL A 51 1.34 13.59 -10.49
CA VAL A 51 0.47 14.70 -10.05
C VAL A 51 -0.03 15.53 -11.23
N GLU A 52 0.81 15.79 -12.24
CA GLU A 52 0.39 16.47 -13.47
C GLU A 52 -0.69 15.67 -14.21
N GLN A 53 -0.50 14.35 -14.33
CA GLN A 53 -1.47 13.44 -14.95
C GLN A 53 -2.82 13.42 -14.21
N LEU A 54 -2.80 13.35 -12.86
CA LEU A 54 -4.00 13.25 -12.02
C LEU A 54 -4.69 14.60 -11.78
N GLY A 55 -4.00 15.68 -12.05
CA GLY A 55 -4.44 17.04 -11.77
C GLY A 55 -4.05 17.52 -10.38
N ALA A 56 -3.46 18.72 -10.32
CA ALA A 56 -2.96 19.30 -9.06
C ALA A 56 -4.04 19.53 -8.01
N ASP A 57 -5.32 19.61 -8.37
CA ASP A 57 -6.42 19.72 -7.42
C ASP A 57 -6.74 18.37 -6.73
N ASN A 58 -6.34 17.25 -7.35
CA ASN A 58 -6.65 15.90 -6.89
C ASN A 58 -5.46 15.20 -6.22
N ALA A 59 -4.24 15.65 -6.51
CA ALA A 59 -3.03 14.98 -6.03
C ALA A 59 -2.01 15.96 -5.47
N VAL A 60 -1.18 15.49 -4.54
CA VAL A 60 0.02 16.19 -4.05
C VAL A 60 1.20 15.23 -3.99
N ALA A 61 2.37 15.69 -4.45
CA ALA A 61 3.61 14.94 -4.43
C ALA A 61 4.40 15.18 -3.14
N VAL A 62 4.86 14.11 -2.51
CA VAL A 62 5.74 14.17 -1.34
C VAL A 62 6.96 13.26 -1.58
N PRO A 63 8.10 13.79 -2.02
CA PRO A 63 9.33 13.03 -2.08
C PRO A 63 9.69 12.51 -0.68
N MET A 64 9.81 11.19 -0.52
CA MET A 64 9.97 10.56 0.79
C MET A 64 10.68 9.21 0.73
N ASP A 65 11.35 8.86 1.81
CA ASP A 65 11.75 7.50 2.13
C ASP A 65 10.88 6.96 3.28
N VAL A 66 10.14 5.89 3.04
CA VAL A 66 9.24 5.30 4.06
C VAL A 66 9.97 4.85 5.32
N ARG A 67 11.30 4.71 5.28
CA ARG A 67 12.14 4.38 6.44
C ARG A 67 12.30 5.56 7.40
N SER A 68 12.09 6.80 6.95
CA SER A 68 12.11 8.02 7.77
C SER A 68 10.75 8.26 8.43
N VAL A 69 10.76 8.46 9.74
CA VAL A 69 9.56 8.83 10.52
C VAL A 69 9.05 10.20 10.08
N GLU A 70 9.97 11.15 9.87
CA GLU A 70 9.68 12.52 9.49
C GLU A 70 9.04 12.60 8.10
N ASP A 71 9.53 11.80 7.15
CA ASP A 71 8.98 11.77 5.80
C ASP A 71 7.56 11.20 5.78
N ASN A 72 7.29 10.17 6.61
CA ASN A 72 5.93 9.64 6.76
C ASN A 72 4.99 10.71 7.37
N GLN A 73 5.46 11.48 8.34
CA GLN A 73 4.68 12.59 8.88
C GLN A 73 4.42 13.66 7.81
N ALA A 74 5.43 14.01 7.01
CA ALA A 74 5.29 14.98 5.92
C ALA A 74 4.26 14.55 4.87
N LEU A 75 4.16 13.25 4.55
CA LEU A 75 3.13 12.72 3.66
C LEU A 75 1.71 12.99 4.20
N ILE A 76 1.51 12.77 5.48
CA ILE A 76 0.23 12.99 6.14
C ILE A 76 -0.09 14.48 6.27
N ASP A 77 0.90 15.28 6.65
CA ASP A 77 0.74 16.73 6.81
C ASP A 77 0.40 17.41 5.47
N ALA A 78 0.97 16.93 4.36
CA ALA A 78 0.63 17.43 3.03
C ALA A 78 -0.85 17.20 2.70
N ALA A 79 -1.41 16.04 3.02
CA ALA A 79 -2.83 15.73 2.83
C ALA A 79 -3.71 16.66 3.68
N VAL A 80 -3.42 16.76 4.98
CA VAL A 80 -4.20 17.58 5.92
C VAL A 80 -4.08 19.07 5.59
N THR A 81 -2.89 19.54 5.22
CA THR A 81 -2.68 20.95 4.84
C THR A 81 -3.48 21.32 3.58
N LYS A 82 -3.51 20.43 2.60
CA LYS A 82 -4.16 20.71 1.31
C LYS A 82 -5.68 20.58 1.37
N TRP A 83 -6.20 19.56 2.06
CA TRP A 83 -7.65 19.24 2.04
C TRP A 83 -8.32 19.26 3.41
N GLY A 84 -7.61 19.61 4.47
CA GLY A 84 -8.16 19.76 5.82
C GLY A 84 -8.41 18.45 6.57
N LYS A 85 -8.21 17.29 5.95
CA LYS A 85 -8.52 15.99 6.53
C LYS A 85 -7.66 14.85 5.97
N LEU A 86 -7.76 13.69 6.62
CA LEU A 86 -7.27 12.41 6.13
C LEU A 86 -8.32 11.34 6.43
N ASP A 87 -8.79 10.64 5.41
CA ASP A 87 -9.79 9.58 5.54
C ASP A 87 -9.17 8.19 5.57
N SER A 88 -8.07 7.98 4.83
CA SER A 88 -7.46 6.66 4.70
C SER A 88 -5.96 6.72 4.42
N ILE A 89 -5.25 5.63 4.74
CA ILE A 89 -3.86 5.42 4.33
C ILE A 89 -3.70 4.08 3.62
N VAL A 90 -2.82 4.05 2.62
CA VAL A 90 -2.44 2.85 1.88
C VAL A 90 -0.92 2.66 2.00
N PRO A 91 -0.43 2.00 3.06
CA PRO A 91 0.96 1.55 3.16
C PRO A 91 1.21 0.50 2.08
N ASN A 92 1.78 0.92 0.93
CA ASN A 92 2.03 0.08 -0.23
C ASN A 92 3.53 -0.03 -0.55
N ALA A 93 4.36 0.92 -0.14
CA ALA A 93 5.78 0.89 -0.42
C ALA A 93 6.43 -0.41 0.09
N GLY A 94 7.21 -1.04 -0.78
CA GLY A 94 7.94 -2.25 -0.47
C GLY A 94 8.99 -2.58 -1.52
N ILE A 95 9.93 -3.42 -1.16
CA ILE A 95 10.94 -3.99 -2.07
C ILE A 95 11.00 -5.50 -1.88
N GLY A 96 11.40 -6.23 -2.93
CA GLY A 96 11.72 -7.63 -2.88
C GLY A 96 13.19 -7.84 -3.25
N ILE A 97 13.90 -8.64 -2.49
CA ILE A 97 15.24 -9.12 -2.79
C ILE A 97 15.14 -10.64 -2.67
N TYR A 98 15.18 -11.31 -3.83
CA TYR A 98 14.99 -12.76 -3.95
C TYR A 98 16.31 -13.45 -4.21
N GLY A 99 16.47 -14.65 -3.68
CA GLY A 99 17.64 -15.49 -3.73
C GLY A 99 17.93 -16.13 -2.38
N SER A 100 18.95 -16.97 -2.32
CA SER A 100 19.37 -17.62 -1.06
C SER A 100 19.69 -16.55 -0.01
N ILE A 101 19.31 -16.79 1.22
CA ILE A 101 19.65 -15.90 2.35
C ILE A 101 21.16 -15.71 2.52
N LEU A 102 21.98 -16.64 1.99
CA LEU A 102 23.44 -16.58 2.06
C LEU A 102 24.05 -15.68 0.96
N ASP A 103 23.30 -15.32 -0.07
CA ASP A 103 23.79 -14.56 -1.23
C ASP A 103 23.65 -13.04 -1.05
N HIS A 104 22.95 -12.61 -0.01
CA HIS A 104 22.63 -11.20 0.22
C HIS A 104 23.46 -10.61 1.37
N SER A 105 23.89 -9.37 1.19
CA SER A 105 24.53 -8.62 2.27
C SER A 105 23.53 -8.28 3.39
N ASP A 106 24.05 -8.15 4.61
CA ASP A 106 23.27 -7.69 5.76
C ASP A 106 22.54 -6.36 5.47
N ASP A 107 23.16 -5.45 4.71
CA ASP A 107 22.56 -4.14 4.41
C ASP A 107 21.40 -4.26 3.44
N GLU A 108 21.43 -5.16 2.46
CA GLU A 108 20.31 -5.45 1.59
C GLU A 108 19.13 -6.03 2.38
N LEU A 109 19.40 -6.99 3.24
CA LEU A 109 18.37 -7.59 4.09
C LEU A 109 17.78 -6.58 5.08
N ARG A 110 18.61 -5.77 5.76
CA ARG A 110 18.14 -4.67 6.63
C ARG A 110 17.30 -3.66 5.83
N ARG A 111 17.75 -3.25 4.64
CA ARG A 111 17.00 -2.34 3.80
C ARG A 111 15.61 -2.88 3.46
N MET A 112 15.49 -4.16 3.16
CA MET A 112 14.20 -4.80 2.88
C MET A 112 13.30 -4.81 4.11
N MET A 113 13.80 -5.22 5.28
CA MET A 113 13.06 -5.22 6.54
C MET A 113 12.57 -3.80 6.89
N HIS A 114 13.46 -2.82 6.89
CA HIS A 114 13.14 -1.43 7.22
C HIS A 114 12.17 -0.79 6.21
N THR A 115 12.29 -1.12 4.91
CA THR A 115 11.34 -0.61 3.91
C THR A 115 9.95 -1.23 4.10
N ASN A 116 9.89 -2.56 4.18
CA ASN A 116 8.61 -3.28 4.13
C ASN A 116 7.85 -3.19 5.46
N TYR A 117 8.54 -3.39 6.58
CA TYR A 117 7.89 -3.44 7.89
C TYR A 117 7.92 -2.10 8.61
N ASP A 118 9.09 -1.55 8.88
CA ASP A 118 9.19 -0.28 9.62
C ASP A 118 8.48 0.84 8.85
N GLY A 119 8.64 0.91 7.52
CA GLY A 119 7.92 1.88 6.68
C GLY A 119 6.40 1.77 6.82
N THR A 120 5.85 0.54 6.89
CA THR A 120 4.43 0.34 7.18
C THR A 120 4.05 0.85 8.57
N VAL A 121 4.86 0.54 9.59
CA VAL A 121 4.63 1.00 10.96
C VAL A 121 4.63 2.53 11.06
N TRP A 122 5.61 3.18 10.43
CA TRP A 122 5.72 4.66 10.46
C TRP A 122 4.56 5.34 9.74
N THR A 123 4.13 4.82 8.60
CA THR A 123 2.95 5.32 7.89
C THR A 123 1.69 5.22 8.76
N VAL A 124 1.50 4.09 9.45
CA VAL A 124 0.36 3.89 10.37
C VAL A 124 0.45 4.85 11.56
N ARG A 125 1.62 4.98 12.18
CA ARG A 125 1.84 5.88 13.33
C ARG A 125 1.59 7.34 13.01
N ALA A 126 1.91 7.79 11.80
CA ALA A 126 1.62 9.15 11.33
C ALA A 126 0.13 9.31 10.98
N GLY A 127 -0.47 8.34 10.28
CA GLY A 127 -1.82 8.46 9.74
C GLY A 127 -2.93 8.34 10.79
N VAL A 128 -2.82 7.42 11.75
CA VAL A 128 -3.88 7.16 12.74
C VAL A 128 -4.26 8.40 13.54
N PRO A 129 -3.33 9.17 14.15
CA PRO A 129 -3.68 10.39 14.88
C PRO A 129 -4.36 11.44 13.99
N ALA A 130 -3.91 11.58 12.73
CA ALA A 130 -4.50 12.52 11.78
C ALA A 130 -5.95 12.14 11.41
N MET A 131 -6.21 10.86 11.11
CA MET A 131 -7.56 10.36 10.85
C MET A 131 -8.48 10.60 12.05
N LEU A 132 -8.05 10.25 13.27
CA LEU A 132 -8.85 10.45 14.47
C LEU A 132 -9.15 11.92 14.74
N LYS A 133 -8.20 12.81 14.50
CA LYS A 133 -8.34 14.25 14.72
C LYS A 133 -9.25 14.92 13.69
N THR A 134 -9.19 14.49 12.42
CA THR A 134 -9.84 15.21 11.33
C THR A 134 -11.19 14.63 10.91
N THR A 135 -11.34 13.30 10.98
CA THR A 135 -12.57 12.60 10.56
C THR A 135 -13.21 11.75 11.65
N GLY A 136 -12.51 11.47 12.75
CA GLY A 136 -12.97 10.58 13.83
C GLY A 136 -13.09 9.11 13.41
N SER A 137 -12.65 8.75 12.21
CA SER A 137 -12.73 7.41 11.65
C SER A 137 -11.72 7.25 10.53
N GLY A 138 -11.50 6.03 9.99
CA GLY A 138 -10.59 5.87 8.84
C GLY A 138 -10.47 4.44 8.35
N ASP A 139 -9.67 4.29 7.29
CA ASP A 139 -9.32 3.00 6.74
C ASP A 139 -7.79 2.88 6.56
N ILE A 140 -7.23 1.76 6.97
CA ILE A 140 -5.83 1.39 6.73
C ILE A 140 -5.84 0.18 5.80
N VAL A 141 -5.29 0.32 4.60
CA VAL A 141 -5.20 -0.77 3.63
C VAL A 141 -3.73 -1.09 3.35
N ILE A 142 -3.21 -2.10 4.03
CA ILE A 142 -1.80 -2.52 3.90
C ILE A 142 -1.65 -3.45 2.70
N VAL A 143 -0.80 -3.09 1.75
CA VAL A 143 -0.46 -3.96 0.63
C VAL A 143 0.66 -4.90 1.06
N SER A 144 0.27 -6.11 1.46
CA SER A 144 1.17 -7.18 1.87
C SER A 144 1.47 -8.13 0.68
N SER A 145 1.32 -9.43 0.87
CA SER A 145 1.52 -10.49 -0.14
C SER A 145 0.94 -11.81 0.37
N VAL A 146 0.66 -12.76 -0.53
CA VAL A 146 0.45 -14.17 -0.15
C VAL A 146 1.68 -14.77 0.55
N ALA A 147 2.87 -14.22 0.31
CA ALA A 147 4.09 -14.54 1.04
C ALA A 147 4.00 -14.22 2.55
N GLY A 148 2.97 -13.49 2.99
CA GLY A 148 2.64 -13.29 4.41
C GLY A 148 1.89 -14.46 5.06
N PHE A 149 1.60 -15.52 4.32
CA PHE A 149 0.94 -16.75 4.80
C PHE A 149 1.74 -18.01 4.51
N ARG A 150 2.64 -17.93 3.55
CA ARG A 150 3.55 -19.01 3.19
C ARG A 150 4.88 -18.41 2.74
N GLY A 151 5.98 -19.07 3.03
CA GLY A 151 7.29 -18.76 2.42
C GLY A 151 7.51 -19.66 1.20
N GLY A 152 8.14 -19.12 0.16
CA GLY A 152 8.71 -19.88 -0.94
C GLY A 152 10.22 -20.03 -0.79
N GLU A 153 10.81 -20.83 -1.66
CA GLU A 153 12.25 -20.87 -1.86
C GLU A 153 12.73 -19.49 -2.32
N ASP A 154 13.93 -19.08 -1.92
CA ASP A 154 14.56 -17.79 -2.29
C ASP A 154 13.81 -16.51 -1.85
N GLU A 155 12.88 -16.59 -0.94
CA GLU A 155 12.15 -15.40 -0.43
C GLU A 155 12.08 -15.30 1.10
N ALA A 156 12.96 -15.97 1.82
CA ALA A 156 12.87 -16.15 3.28
C ALA A 156 12.67 -14.82 4.03
N VAL A 157 13.53 -13.82 3.81
CA VAL A 157 13.45 -12.53 4.52
C VAL A 157 12.28 -11.70 4.00
N TYR A 158 12.03 -11.71 2.69
CA TYR A 158 10.85 -11.06 2.11
C TYR A 158 9.56 -11.61 2.74
N ALA A 159 9.39 -12.94 2.75
CA ALA A 159 8.24 -13.59 3.39
C ALA A 159 8.13 -13.18 4.86
N GLY A 160 9.24 -13.16 5.62
CA GLY A 160 9.27 -12.69 7.00
C GLY A 160 8.69 -11.28 7.16
N THR A 161 9.05 -10.34 6.26
CA THR A 161 8.48 -8.98 6.30
C THR A 161 6.98 -8.97 6.00
N LYS A 162 6.51 -9.84 5.11
CA LYS A 162 5.08 -9.94 4.75
C LYS A 162 4.24 -10.62 5.83
N PHE A 163 4.77 -11.65 6.51
CA PHE A 163 4.17 -12.20 7.73
C PHE A 163 4.02 -11.13 8.82
N ALA A 164 5.06 -10.31 9.01
CA ALA A 164 5.03 -9.21 9.98
C ALA A 164 3.93 -8.19 9.63
N GLN A 165 3.75 -7.83 8.36
CA GLN A 165 2.66 -6.93 7.92
C GLN A 165 1.28 -7.53 8.16
N VAL A 166 1.07 -8.82 7.88
CA VAL A 166 -0.20 -9.51 8.15
C VAL A 166 -0.50 -9.56 9.65
N GLY A 167 0.51 -9.88 10.47
CA GLY A 167 0.40 -9.87 11.93
C GLY A 167 0.05 -8.48 12.46
N LEU A 168 0.73 -7.44 11.96
CA LEU A 168 0.46 -6.04 12.29
C LEU A 168 -0.98 -5.66 11.94
N ALA A 169 -1.44 -5.96 10.73
CA ALA A 169 -2.80 -5.66 10.28
C ALA A 169 -3.85 -6.30 11.21
N GLY A 170 -3.67 -7.57 11.55
CA GLY A 170 -4.60 -8.28 12.44
C GLY A 170 -4.62 -7.73 13.88
N ALA A 171 -3.48 -7.26 14.41
CA ALA A 171 -3.39 -6.62 15.71
C ALA A 171 -4.05 -5.24 15.69
N LEU A 172 -3.72 -4.41 14.69
CA LEU A 172 -4.30 -3.08 14.53
C LEU A 172 -5.82 -3.10 14.32
N ASP A 173 -6.36 -4.10 13.59
CA ASP A 173 -7.82 -4.26 13.42
C ASP A 173 -8.52 -4.42 14.78
N ARG A 174 -7.93 -5.16 15.70
CA ARG A 174 -8.48 -5.34 17.05
C ARG A 174 -8.33 -4.08 17.92
N GLU A 175 -7.18 -3.41 17.83
CA GLU A 175 -6.85 -2.22 18.62
C GLU A 175 -7.67 -1.00 18.21
N LEU A 176 -7.90 -0.82 16.90
CA LEU A 176 -8.42 0.43 16.35
C LEU A 176 -9.92 0.39 15.98
N ARG A 177 -10.55 -0.78 15.96
CA ARG A 177 -11.96 -0.88 15.56
C ARG A 177 -12.91 -0.06 16.44
N GLU A 178 -12.66 0.01 17.76
CA GLU A 178 -13.49 0.81 18.69
C GLU A 178 -13.26 2.31 18.48
N LYS A 179 -12.19 2.68 17.79
CA LYS A 179 -11.91 4.05 17.32
C LYS A 179 -12.45 4.30 15.91
N ASN A 180 -13.33 3.44 15.40
CA ASN A 180 -13.89 3.51 14.04
C ASN A 180 -12.84 3.48 12.90
N ILE A 181 -11.70 2.85 13.13
CA ILE A 181 -10.70 2.61 12.09
C ILE A 181 -10.76 1.13 11.69
N ARG A 182 -10.91 0.87 10.40
CA ARG A 182 -10.83 -0.46 9.80
C ARG A 182 -9.43 -0.72 9.29
N VAL A 183 -8.96 -1.95 9.41
CA VAL A 183 -7.64 -2.35 8.89
C VAL A 183 -7.80 -3.57 8.01
N THR A 184 -7.24 -3.51 6.81
CA THR A 184 -7.25 -4.59 5.83
C THR A 184 -5.83 -4.88 5.35
N ALA A 185 -5.47 -6.14 5.26
CA ALA A 185 -4.31 -6.59 4.50
C ALA A 185 -4.76 -7.10 3.12
N ILE A 186 -4.32 -6.44 2.05
CA ILE A 186 -4.43 -6.93 0.68
C ILE A 186 -3.18 -7.75 0.39
N CYS A 187 -3.37 -8.99 0.01
CA CYS A 187 -2.31 -10.00 -0.12
C CYS A 187 -2.29 -10.60 -1.53
N PRO A 188 -1.73 -9.88 -2.52
CA PRO A 188 -1.63 -10.39 -3.88
C PRO A 188 -0.57 -11.48 -3.99
N ALA A 189 -0.77 -12.40 -4.92
CA ALA A 189 0.23 -13.29 -5.45
C ALA A 189 1.19 -12.53 -6.40
N GLY A 190 1.80 -13.18 -7.38
CA GLY A 190 2.66 -12.49 -8.35
C GLY A 190 1.90 -11.44 -9.15
N VAL A 191 2.42 -10.25 -9.22
CA VAL A 191 1.88 -9.11 -9.98
C VAL A 191 2.93 -8.68 -11.00
N GLY A 192 2.52 -8.50 -12.27
CA GLY A 192 3.37 -8.04 -13.36
C GLY A 192 3.66 -6.54 -13.24
N THR A 193 4.71 -6.18 -12.51
CA THR A 193 5.14 -4.80 -12.25
C THR A 193 6.66 -4.71 -12.26
N GLU A 194 7.23 -3.50 -12.17
CA GLU A 194 8.67 -3.27 -11.98
C GLU A 194 9.21 -3.80 -10.63
N PHE A 195 8.36 -4.34 -9.75
CA PHE A 195 8.75 -4.82 -8.42
C PHE A 195 9.79 -5.93 -8.49
N ALA A 196 10.91 -5.76 -7.77
CA ALA A 196 12.03 -6.68 -7.68
C ALA A 196 12.79 -6.93 -9.02
N VAL A 197 12.57 -6.12 -10.05
CA VAL A 197 13.40 -6.15 -11.26
C VAL A 197 14.83 -5.78 -10.88
N GLY A 198 15.79 -6.62 -11.26
CA GLY A 198 17.21 -6.50 -10.88
C GLY A 198 17.56 -7.02 -9.48
N THR A 199 16.56 -7.50 -8.70
CA THR A 199 16.78 -8.10 -7.38
C THR A 199 16.05 -9.45 -7.23
N GLY A 200 16.09 -10.26 -8.29
CA GLY A 200 15.50 -11.60 -8.37
C GLY A 200 14.42 -11.77 -9.43
N ARG A 201 13.93 -10.66 -10.01
CA ARG A 201 13.10 -10.68 -11.22
C ARG A 201 13.85 -10.03 -12.38
N VAL A 202 13.52 -10.47 -13.59
CA VAL A 202 14.00 -9.85 -14.83
C VAL A 202 12.86 -9.11 -15.51
N GLU A 203 13.20 -8.08 -16.26
CA GLU A 203 12.22 -7.35 -17.04
C GLU A 203 11.61 -8.28 -18.12
N ASN A 204 10.30 -8.20 -18.32
CA ASN A 204 9.55 -9.06 -19.26
C ASN A 204 9.73 -10.57 -19.01
N ASP A 205 9.85 -10.98 -17.75
CA ASP A 205 9.99 -12.39 -17.37
C ASP A 205 8.81 -13.22 -17.93
N PRO A 206 9.04 -14.25 -18.74
CA PRO A 206 7.98 -15.11 -19.26
C PRO A 206 7.11 -15.75 -18.14
N ARG A 207 7.67 -15.94 -16.94
CA ARG A 207 6.92 -16.47 -15.79
C ARG A 207 5.83 -15.52 -15.31
N SER A 208 5.94 -14.24 -15.65
CA SER A 208 4.90 -13.25 -15.31
C SER A 208 3.70 -13.29 -16.26
N ALA A 209 3.77 -14.07 -17.35
CA ALA A 209 2.62 -14.29 -18.23
C ALA A 209 1.48 -14.95 -17.44
N GLY A 210 0.34 -14.29 -17.39
CA GLY A 210 -0.82 -14.77 -16.63
C GLY A 210 -0.79 -14.43 -15.12
N TRP A 211 0.15 -13.61 -14.65
CA TRP A 211 0.08 -13.02 -13.31
C TRP A 211 -1.02 -11.95 -13.23
N LEU A 212 -1.34 -11.53 -12.00
CA LEU A 212 -2.15 -10.34 -11.78
C LEU A 212 -1.50 -9.12 -12.43
N VAL A 213 -2.30 -8.15 -12.83
CA VAL A 213 -1.82 -6.81 -13.19
C VAL A 213 -2.01 -5.85 -12.00
N ALA A 214 -1.34 -4.71 -12.06
CA ALA A 214 -1.42 -3.71 -10.99
C ALA A 214 -2.87 -3.27 -10.70
N ASP A 215 -3.67 -3.15 -11.77
CA ASP A 215 -5.08 -2.73 -11.71
C ASP A 215 -5.96 -3.72 -10.94
N ASP A 216 -5.70 -5.03 -11.01
CA ASP A 216 -6.44 -6.04 -10.23
C ASP A 216 -6.31 -5.79 -8.72
N VAL A 217 -5.08 -5.47 -8.29
CA VAL A 217 -4.79 -5.21 -6.88
C VAL A 217 -5.30 -3.83 -6.45
N ALA A 218 -5.18 -2.82 -7.32
CA ALA A 218 -5.74 -1.50 -7.10
C ALA A 218 -7.26 -1.57 -6.92
N HIS A 219 -7.95 -2.35 -7.78
CA HIS A 219 -9.38 -2.59 -7.66
C HIS A 219 -9.77 -3.23 -6.32
N ALA A 220 -8.96 -4.14 -5.79
CA ALA A 220 -9.21 -4.71 -4.46
C ALA A 220 -9.07 -3.66 -3.35
N VAL A 221 -8.07 -2.78 -3.42
CA VAL A 221 -7.91 -1.65 -2.49
C VAL A 221 -9.13 -0.72 -2.55
N VAL A 222 -9.54 -0.30 -3.75
CA VAL A 222 -10.72 0.54 -3.98
C VAL A 222 -12.00 -0.13 -3.45
N SER A 223 -12.20 -1.41 -3.76
CA SER A 223 -13.37 -2.17 -3.30
C SER A 223 -13.48 -2.20 -1.78
N VAL A 224 -12.37 -2.35 -1.05
CA VAL A 224 -12.35 -2.30 0.42
C VAL A 224 -12.75 -0.91 0.93
N LEU A 225 -12.21 0.14 0.32
CA LEU A 225 -12.52 1.52 0.69
C LEU A 225 -14.00 1.88 0.43
N GLN A 226 -14.61 1.31 -0.62
CA GLN A 226 -16.02 1.50 -0.96
C GLN A 226 -16.99 0.69 -0.09
N GLN A 227 -16.52 -0.26 0.71
CA GLN A 227 -17.41 -1.04 1.58
C GLN A 227 -18.14 -0.14 2.59
N PRO A 228 -19.41 -0.43 2.90
CA PRO A 228 -20.13 0.22 3.99
C PRO A 228 -19.34 0.15 5.30
N ARG A 229 -19.41 1.20 6.12
CA ARG A 229 -18.68 1.27 7.41
C ARG A 229 -19.02 0.13 8.38
N SER A 230 -20.15 -0.54 8.19
CA SER A 230 -20.57 -1.73 8.96
C SER A 230 -19.83 -3.00 8.58
N VAL A 231 -19.10 -3.00 7.46
CA VAL A 231 -18.35 -4.17 6.96
C VAL A 231 -16.86 -3.98 7.20
N ARG A 232 -16.19 -5.03 7.66
CA ARG A 232 -14.73 -5.10 7.78
C ARG A 232 -14.23 -6.30 6.99
N THR A 233 -13.38 -6.04 6.00
CA THR A 233 -12.53 -7.05 5.37
C THR A 233 -11.18 -6.99 6.05
N THR A 234 -10.77 -8.04 6.75
CA THR A 234 -9.50 -8.04 7.49
C THR A 234 -8.33 -8.51 6.63
N VAL A 235 -8.58 -9.46 5.74
CA VAL A 235 -7.60 -10.03 4.80
C VAL A 235 -8.28 -10.33 3.48
N TRP A 236 -7.60 -10.00 2.39
CA TRP A 236 -8.03 -10.36 1.04
C TRP A 236 -6.83 -10.88 0.24
N GLN A 237 -6.80 -12.17 -0.04
CA GLN A 237 -5.80 -12.80 -0.89
C GLN A 237 -6.29 -12.79 -2.35
N LEU A 238 -5.42 -12.40 -3.28
CA LEU A 238 -5.70 -12.37 -4.71
C LEU A 238 -4.73 -13.28 -5.46
N TRP A 239 -5.28 -14.12 -6.32
CA TRP A 239 -4.53 -14.99 -7.20
C TRP A 239 -5.05 -14.82 -8.63
N SER A 240 -4.18 -14.80 -9.62
CA SER A 240 -4.63 -14.98 -11.00
C SER A 240 -5.00 -16.44 -11.25
N MET A 241 -5.87 -16.68 -12.21
CA MET A 241 -6.27 -18.04 -12.58
C MET A 241 -5.09 -18.90 -13.09
N GLY A 242 -4.02 -18.27 -13.58
CA GLY A 242 -2.83 -18.94 -14.08
C GLY A 242 -1.77 -19.25 -13.03
N GLN A 243 -1.94 -18.78 -11.79
CA GLN A 243 -0.97 -19.00 -10.71
C GLN A 243 -1.38 -20.16 -9.81
N GLN A 244 -0.39 -20.99 -9.45
CA GLN A 244 -0.59 -22.04 -8.44
C GLN A 244 -0.50 -21.45 -7.04
N SER A 245 -1.44 -21.82 -6.18
CA SER A 245 -1.50 -21.44 -4.76
C SER A 245 -0.57 -22.28 -3.89
#